data_9ecbe8e8c13d013c5937971762049b09
#
_entry.id   9ecbe8e8c13d013c5937971762049b09
#
_cell.length_a   1.000
_cell.length_b   1.000
_cell.length_c   1.000
_cell.angle_alpha   90.00
_cell.angle_beta   90.00
_cell.angle_gamma   90.00
#
_symmetry.space_group_name_H-M   'P 1'
#
loop_
_entity.id
_entity.type
_entity.pdbx_description
1 polymer ?
#
loop_
_entity_poly.entity_id
_entity_poly.type
_entity_poly.pdbx_seq_one_letter_code
_entity_poly.pdbx_strand_id
1 'polypeptide(L)'
;MEVNGYQLRDALTRANLERHVAEQQFTNCLTAFEGEEKSPPDEVVKNYEKANEKVCTLQALQEWYNQQVPVIIMGKQMTLALAIKLKDGASRVENMWRQATNDTHDPFGYSRREMARSKEQEYARRTITINEAMKRAVTSSSYTTAIKNAIAQANLKGVQVGNKTGFPVDPELLA
;
A
#
# COMPACT_ATOMS: atom_id res chain seq x y z
N MET A 1 -17.50 -18.75 8.05
CA MET A 1 -16.28 -19.08 7.27
C MET A 1 -15.14 -18.29 7.90
N GLU A 2 -13.94 -18.84 7.94
CA GLU A 2 -12.75 -18.16 8.43
C GLU A 2 -11.93 -17.61 7.27
N VAL A 3 -11.49 -16.35 7.38
CA VAL A 3 -10.77 -15.62 6.33
C VAL A 3 -9.59 -14.90 6.94
N ASN A 4 -8.44 -14.92 6.27
CA ASN A 4 -7.26 -14.17 6.66
C ASN A 4 -6.92 -13.03 5.67
N GLY A 5 -6.02 -12.12 6.07
CA GLY A 5 -5.70 -10.93 5.27
C GLY A 5 -5.05 -11.23 3.91
N TYR A 6 -4.32 -12.34 3.79
CA TYR A 6 -3.71 -12.75 2.52
C TYR A 6 -4.76 -13.26 1.54
N GLN A 7 -5.71 -14.08 2.01
CA GLN A 7 -6.81 -14.57 1.17
C GLN A 7 -7.66 -13.41 0.64
N LEU A 8 -7.97 -12.42 1.48
CA LEU A 8 -8.70 -11.22 1.05
C LEU A 8 -7.94 -10.42 -0.01
N ARG A 9 -6.64 -10.24 0.18
CA ARG A 9 -5.81 -9.53 -0.78
C ARG A 9 -5.74 -10.26 -2.13
N ASP A 10 -5.60 -11.57 -2.11
CA ASP A 10 -5.50 -12.37 -3.32
C ASP A 10 -6.84 -12.39 -4.07
N ALA A 11 -7.98 -12.52 -3.35
CA ALA A 11 -9.31 -12.40 -3.93
C ALA A 11 -9.54 -11.01 -4.55
N LEU A 12 -9.14 -9.95 -3.84
CA LEU A 12 -9.25 -8.58 -4.35
C LEU A 12 -8.38 -8.35 -5.59
N THR A 13 -7.19 -8.95 -5.63
CA THR A 13 -6.30 -8.86 -6.81
C THR A 13 -6.95 -9.54 -8.02
N ARG A 14 -7.55 -10.73 -7.85
CA ARG A 14 -8.28 -11.41 -8.92
C ARG A 14 -9.49 -10.60 -9.40
N ALA A 15 -10.31 -10.09 -8.47
CA ALA A 15 -11.49 -9.29 -8.82
C ALA A 15 -11.11 -7.99 -9.57
N ASN A 16 -10.03 -7.33 -9.18
CA ASN A 16 -9.52 -6.15 -9.91
C ASN A 16 -9.04 -6.51 -11.32
N LEU A 17 -8.43 -7.69 -11.50
CA LEU A 17 -8.03 -8.16 -12.83
C LEU A 17 -9.25 -8.44 -13.70
N GLU A 18 -10.28 -9.12 -13.18
CA GLU A 18 -11.55 -9.37 -13.87
C GLU A 18 -12.19 -8.05 -14.33
N ARG A 19 -12.25 -7.05 -13.43
CA ARG A 19 -12.78 -5.73 -13.76
C ARG A 19 -11.98 -5.02 -14.86
N HIS A 20 -10.64 -5.08 -14.76
CA HIS A 20 -9.77 -4.46 -15.78
C HIS A 20 -9.88 -5.13 -17.15
N VAL A 21 -10.01 -6.46 -17.18
CA VAL A 21 -10.24 -7.20 -18.43
C VAL A 21 -11.56 -6.79 -19.07
N ALA A 22 -12.66 -6.68 -18.28
CA ALA A 22 -13.95 -6.22 -18.79
C ALA A 22 -13.87 -4.77 -19.33
N GLU A 23 -13.13 -3.89 -18.66
CA GLU A 23 -12.89 -2.52 -19.12
C GLU A 23 -12.15 -2.47 -20.46
N GLN A 24 -11.12 -3.31 -20.64
CA GLN A 24 -10.41 -3.41 -21.92
C GLN A 24 -11.29 -4.02 -23.03
N GLN A 25 -12.10 -5.04 -22.69
CA GLN A 25 -13.03 -5.64 -23.63
C GLN A 25 -14.05 -4.64 -24.15
N PHE A 26 -14.50 -3.70 -23.32
CA PHE A 26 -15.41 -2.64 -23.75
C PHE A 26 -14.80 -1.79 -24.87
N THR A 27 -13.57 -1.35 -24.73
CA THR A 27 -12.87 -0.59 -25.77
C THR A 27 -12.74 -1.41 -27.07
N ASN A 28 -12.47 -2.71 -26.94
CA ASN A 28 -12.26 -3.59 -28.08
C ASN A 28 -13.57 -3.97 -28.81
N CYS A 29 -14.72 -3.96 -28.11
CA CYS A 29 -16.01 -4.32 -28.73
C CYS A 29 -16.66 -3.16 -29.48
N LEU A 30 -16.18 -1.91 -29.34
CA LEU A 30 -16.74 -0.73 -30.02
C LEU A 30 -16.44 -0.69 -31.52
N THR A 31 -15.42 -1.42 -31.98
CA THR A 31 -15.03 -1.49 -33.39
C THR A 31 -14.79 -2.94 -33.79
N ALA A 32 -15.38 -3.38 -34.92
CA ALA A 32 -15.17 -4.71 -35.49
C ALA A 32 -14.75 -4.61 -36.95
N PHE A 33 -13.90 -5.50 -37.41
CA PHE A 33 -13.63 -5.69 -38.84
C PHE A 33 -14.75 -6.48 -39.49
N GLU A 34 -14.87 -6.36 -40.82
CA GLU A 34 -15.88 -7.11 -41.58
C GLU A 34 -15.69 -8.64 -41.36
N GLY A 35 -16.74 -9.32 -40.86
CA GLY A 35 -16.72 -10.72 -40.53
C GLY A 35 -16.19 -11.10 -39.14
N GLU A 36 -15.82 -10.13 -38.31
CA GLU A 36 -15.40 -10.35 -36.92
C GLU A 36 -16.61 -10.32 -35.97
N GLU A 37 -16.87 -11.43 -35.26
CA GLU A 37 -17.89 -11.48 -34.22
C GLU A 37 -17.30 -10.99 -32.89
N LYS A 38 -17.93 -9.96 -32.29
CA LYS A 38 -17.55 -9.42 -30.96
C LYS A 38 -18.73 -9.46 -30.01
N SER A 39 -18.42 -9.56 -28.72
CA SER A 39 -19.45 -9.47 -27.68
C SER A 39 -20.19 -8.12 -27.76
N PRO A 40 -21.53 -8.11 -27.59
CA PRO A 40 -22.29 -6.86 -27.56
C PRO A 40 -21.78 -5.95 -26.43
N PRO A 41 -21.64 -4.62 -26.66
CA PRO A 41 -21.18 -3.69 -25.63
C PRO A 41 -21.99 -3.73 -24.33
N ASP A 42 -23.31 -3.93 -24.40
CA ASP A 42 -24.18 -4.05 -23.23
C ASP A 42 -23.87 -5.27 -22.36
N GLU A 43 -23.43 -6.38 -22.96
CA GLU A 43 -23.00 -7.56 -22.23
C GLU A 43 -21.67 -7.31 -21.51
N VAL A 44 -20.73 -6.66 -22.19
CA VAL A 44 -19.44 -6.30 -21.59
C VAL A 44 -19.63 -5.32 -20.43
N VAL A 45 -20.53 -4.35 -20.54
CA VAL A 45 -20.88 -3.43 -19.44
C VAL A 45 -21.45 -4.20 -18.25
N LYS A 46 -22.37 -5.14 -18.45
CA LYS A 46 -22.90 -5.98 -17.36
C LYS A 46 -21.80 -6.80 -16.66
N ASN A 47 -20.85 -7.34 -17.43
CA ASN A 47 -19.72 -8.07 -16.87
C ASN A 47 -18.82 -7.16 -16.03
N TYR A 48 -18.58 -5.91 -16.49
CA TYR A 48 -17.86 -4.91 -15.72
C TYR A 48 -18.58 -4.55 -14.42
N GLU A 49 -19.89 -4.29 -14.46
CA GLU A 49 -20.70 -3.96 -13.29
C GLU A 49 -20.62 -5.06 -12.24
N LYS A 50 -20.77 -6.32 -12.65
CA LYS A 50 -20.66 -7.50 -11.77
C LYS A 50 -19.26 -7.61 -11.15
N ALA A 51 -18.20 -7.44 -11.93
CA ALA A 51 -16.82 -7.45 -11.43
C ALA A 51 -16.55 -6.29 -10.47
N ASN A 52 -17.09 -5.11 -10.76
CA ASN A 52 -16.95 -3.94 -9.89
C ASN A 52 -17.69 -4.10 -8.57
N GLU A 53 -18.88 -4.68 -8.55
CA GLU A 53 -19.62 -5.01 -7.31
C GLU A 53 -18.81 -5.97 -6.43
N LYS A 54 -18.19 -7.00 -7.05
CA LYS A 54 -17.29 -7.94 -6.37
C LYS A 54 -16.10 -7.21 -5.73
N VAL A 55 -15.46 -6.29 -6.45
CA VAL A 55 -14.35 -5.47 -5.93
C VAL A 55 -14.81 -4.63 -4.74
N CYS A 56 -15.94 -3.93 -4.84
CA CYS A 56 -16.46 -3.09 -3.76
C CYS A 56 -16.75 -3.91 -2.50
N THR A 57 -17.37 -5.08 -2.64
CA THR A 57 -17.67 -5.97 -1.53
C THR A 57 -16.40 -6.49 -0.85
N LEU A 58 -15.39 -6.89 -1.63
CA LEU A 58 -14.10 -7.36 -1.09
C LEU A 58 -13.32 -6.24 -0.41
N GLN A 59 -13.37 -5.00 -0.92
CA GLN A 59 -12.76 -3.84 -0.27
C GLN A 59 -13.40 -3.55 1.08
N ALA A 60 -14.74 -3.54 1.16
CA ALA A 60 -15.46 -3.35 2.40
C ALA A 60 -15.14 -4.45 3.42
N LEU A 61 -15.05 -5.71 2.97
CA LEU A 61 -14.65 -6.84 3.81
C LEU A 61 -13.21 -6.69 4.32
N GLN A 62 -12.29 -6.23 3.48
CA GLN A 62 -10.89 -5.99 3.88
C GLN A 62 -10.78 -4.86 4.91
N GLU A 63 -11.54 -3.77 4.74
CA GLU A 63 -11.59 -2.69 5.73
C GLU A 63 -12.12 -3.18 7.07
N TRP A 64 -13.22 -3.93 7.06
CA TRP A 64 -13.77 -4.54 8.26
C TRP A 64 -12.75 -5.47 8.93
N TYR A 65 -12.10 -6.38 8.18
CA TYR A 65 -11.03 -7.26 8.67
C TYR A 65 -9.91 -6.47 9.35
N ASN A 66 -9.43 -5.42 8.71
CA ASN A 66 -8.35 -4.59 9.23
C ASN A 66 -8.71 -3.91 10.56
N GLN A 67 -9.99 -3.70 10.83
CA GLN A 67 -10.47 -3.14 12.10
C GLN A 67 -10.60 -4.20 13.19
N GLN A 68 -10.92 -5.45 12.83
CA GLN A 68 -11.10 -6.54 13.80
C GLN A 68 -9.78 -7.13 14.30
N VAL A 69 -8.72 -7.11 13.48
CA VAL A 69 -7.47 -7.76 13.82
C VAL A 69 -6.57 -6.89 14.69
N PRO A 70 -6.26 -7.33 15.95
CA PRO A 70 -5.35 -6.63 16.82
C PRO A 70 -3.89 -6.90 16.43
N VAL A 71 -3.08 -5.84 16.49
CA VAL A 71 -1.63 -5.85 16.24
C VAL A 71 -0.92 -5.27 17.46
N ILE A 72 0.20 -5.87 17.84
CA ILE A 72 1.05 -5.35 18.92
C ILE A 72 2.38 -4.89 18.29
N ILE A 73 2.70 -3.60 18.45
CA ILE A 73 3.95 -3.01 17.97
C ILE A 73 4.65 -2.36 19.15
N MET A 74 5.84 -2.88 19.50
CA MET A 74 6.62 -2.38 20.63
C MET A 74 5.81 -2.28 21.95
N GLY A 75 4.97 -3.29 22.23
CA GLY A 75 4.12 -3.34 23.43
C GLY A 75 2.83 -2.52 23.37
N LYS A 76 2.57 -1.78 22.29
CA LYS A 76 1.32 -1.05 22.10
C LYS A 76 0.36 -1.84 21.22
N GLN A 77 -0.83 -2.10 21.74
CA GLN A 77 -1.90 -2.74 20.97
C GLN A 77 -2.68 -1.70 20.15
N MET A 78 -2.98 -2.05 18.91
CA MET A 78 -3.76 -1.25 17.97
C MET A 78 -4.46 -2.13 16.95
N THR A 79 -5.30 -1.56 16.09
CA THR A 79 -5.91 -2.29 14.96
C THR A 79 -4.91 -2.44 13.81
N LEU A 80 -5.10 -3.46 12.98
CA LEU A 80 -4.31 -3.64 11.75
C LEU A 80 -4.46 -2.43 10.82
N ALA A 81 -5.63 -1.83 10.73
CA ALA A 81 -5.87 -0.61 9.98
C ALA A 81 -4.93 0.53 10.40
N LEU A 82 -4.79 0.77 11.70
CA LEU A 82 -3.87 1.79 12.23
C LEU A 82 -2.40 1.43 11.97
N ALA A 83 -2.03 0.17 12.14
CA ALA A 83 -0.67 -0.32 11.89
C ALA A 83 -0.25 -0.10 10.42
N ILE A 84 -1.16 -0.33 9.46
CA ILE A 84 -0.92 -0.07 8.03
C ILE A 84 -0.63 1.42 7.78
N LYS A 85 -1.41 2.33 8.37
CA LYS A 85 -1.17 3.78 8.25
C LYS A 85 0.14 4.22 8.90
N LEU A 86 0.47 3.66 10.08
CA LEU A 86 1.75 3.94 10.77
C LEU A 86 2.96 3.48 9.95
N LYS A 87 2.87 2.36 9.24
CA LYS A 87 3.94 1.86 8.35
C LYS A 87 4.37 2.92 7.34
N ASP A 88 3.40 3.58 6.71
CA ASP A 88 3.70 4.57 5.68
C ASP A 88 4.37 5.83 6.28
N GLY A 89 3.94 6.26 7.46
CA GLY A 89 4.59 7.34 8.21
C GLY A 89 6.02 6.98 8.64
N ALA A 90 6.22 5.80 9.21
CA ALA A 90 7.52 5.30 9.65
C ALA A 90 8.51 5.18 8.48
N SER A 91 8.05 4.71 7.31
CA SER A 91 8.88 4.62 6.10
C SER A 91 9.33 6.00 5.59
N ARG A 92 8.48 7.02 5.70
CA ARG A 92 8.86 8.41 5.36
C ARG A 92 9.93 8.95 6.30
N VAL A 93 9.79 8.74 7.62
CA VAL A 93 10.79 9.14 8.62
C VAL A 93 12.13 8.44 8.38
N GLU A 94 12.11 7.14 8.07
CA GLU A 94 13.31 6.39 7.70
C GLU A 94 13.99 7.02 6.48
N ASN A 95 13.24 7.33 5.42
CA ASN A 95 13.77 7.95 4.22
C ASN A 95 14.34 9.34 4.49
N MET A 96 13.71 10.16 5.35
CA MET A 96 14.24 11.48 5.75
C MET A 96 15.62 11.33 6.41
N TRP A 97 15.78 10.38 7.34
CA TRP A 97 17.08 10.14 7.99
C TRP A 97 18.11 9.55 7.04
N ARG A 98 17.71 8.67 6.09
CA ARG A 98 18.61 8.17 5.05
C ARG A 98 19.10 9.30 4.12
N GLN A 99 18.22 10.22 3.73
CA GLN A 99 18.62 11.39 2.96
C GLN A 99 19.60 12.28 3.74
N ALA A 100 19.41 12.43 5.06
CA ALA A 100 20.32 13.19 5.90
C ALA A 100 21.73 12.57 6.04
N THR A 101 21.92 11.30 5.64
CA THR A 101 23.26 10.66 5.59
C THR A 101 24.04 11.00 4.31
N ASN A 102 23.38 11.49 3.27
CA ASN A 102 24.04 11.83 2.00
C ASN A 102 24.81 13.14 2.17
N ASP A 103 26.09 13.08 1.80
CA ASP A 103 27.02 14.26 1.87
C ASP A 103 26.76 15.27 0.72
N THR A 104 25.93 14.88 -0.25
CA THR A 104 25.65 15.67 -1.46
C THR A 104 24.53 16.70 -1.31
N HIS A 105 23.97 16.86 -0.10
CA HIS A 105 22.92 17.87 0.11
C HIS A 105 23.56 19.26 0.29
N ASP A 106 23.96 19.83 -0.82
CA ASP A 106 24.20 21.27 -0.93
C ASP A 106 22.83 21.95 -1.12
N PRO A 107 22.30 22.66 -0.11
CA PRO A 107 21.01 23.31 -0.21
C PRO A 107 20.97 24.41 -1.28
N PHE A 108 22.11 24.80 -1.85
CA PHE A 108 22.22 25.86 -2.84
C PHE A 108 22.75 25.39 -4.21
N GLY A 109 23.02 24.08 -4.40
CA GLY A 109 23.44 23.53 -5.68
C GLY A 109 24.85 23.94 -6.17
N TYR A 110 25.64 24.50 -5.28
CA TYR A 110 27.01 24.91 -5.63
C TYR A 110 28.00 23.76 -5.45
N SER A 111 28.81 23.50 -6.48
CA SER A 111 29.88 22.50 -6.36
C SER A 111 30.92 22.97 -5.33
N ARG A 112 31.53 22.01 -4.59
CA ARG A 112 32.60 22.28 -3.61
C ARG A 112 33.74 23.18 -4.15
N ARG A 113 33.92 23.24 -5.48
CA ARG A 113 34.92 24.08 -6.15
C ARG A 113 34.53 25.56 -6.23
N GLU A 114 33.24 25.87 -6.30
CA GLU A 114 32.77 27.26 -6.35
C GLU A 114 32.72 27.89 -4.97
N MET A 115 32.46 27.11 -3.90
CA MET A 115 32.52 27.56 -2.51
C MET A 115 33.92 28.02 -2.06
N ALA A 116 34.98 27.44 -2.63
CA ALA A 116 36.36 27.80 -2.30
C ALA A 116 36.76 29.19 -2.83
N ARG A 117 35.98 29.81 -3.71
CA ARG A 117 36.29 31.08 -4.35
C ARG A 117 35.66 32.33 -3.71
N SER A 118 34.62 32.17 -2.88
CA SER A 118 33.96 33.31 -2.22
C SER A 118 34.40 33.41 -0.74
N LYS A 119 35.26 34.34 -0.43
CA LYS A 119 35.83 34.57 0.91
C LYS A 119 34.85 35.16 1.94
N GLU A 120 33.62 35.47 1.60
CA GLU A 120 32.67 36.23 2.48
C GLU A 120 31.27 35.61 2.59
N GLN A 121 31.02 34.38 2.08
CA GLN A 121 29.69 33.80 2.27
C GLN A 121 29.62 32.96 3.56
N GLU A 122 28.60 33.25 4.39
CA GLU A 122 28.20 32.36 5.50
C GLU A 122 27.86 30.96 4.96
N TYR A 123 28.75 30.00 5.21
CA TYR A 123 28.52 28.63 4.81
C TYR A 123 27.41 28.01 5.67
N ALA A 124 26.37 27.48 5.05
CA ALA A 124 25.37 26.68 5.72
C ALA A 124 26.06 25.49 6.43
N ARG A 125 25.96 25.42 7.75
CA ARG A 125 26.52 24.33 8.54
C ARG A 125 25.47 23.27 8.75
N ARG A 126 25.87 22.01 8.68
CA ARG A 126 24.97 20.90 9.05
C ARG A 126 24.60 21.03 10.53
N THR A 127 23.30 20.95 10.82
CA THR A 127 22.76 20.95 12.19
C THR A 127 22.91 19.59 12.86
N ILE A 128 23.21 18.53 12.10
CA ILE A 128 23.39 17.15 12.58
C ILE A 128 24.58 16.50 11.87
N THR A 129 25.37 15.70 12.59
CA THR A 129 26.47 14.94 12.02
C THR A 129 25.96 13.74 11.18
N ILE A 130 26.77 13.31 10.20
CA ILE A 130 26.44 12.11 9.39
C ILE A 130 26.28 10.87 10.31
N ASN A 131 27.17 10.70 11.27
CA ASN A 131 27.11 9.57 12.21
C ASN A 131 25.82 9.57 13.05
N GLU A 132 25.36 10.74 13.48
CA GLU A 132 24.10 10.85 14.21
C GLU A 132 22.89 10.59 13.30
N ALA A 133 22.90 11.11 12.07
CA ALA A 133 21.88 10.82 11.06
C ALA A 133 21.82 9.31 10.75
N MET A 134 22.97 8.64 10.61
CA MET A 134 23.04 7.19 10.43
C MET A 134 22.43 6.41 11.60
N LYS A 135 22.74 6.78 12.84
CA LYS A 135 22.14 6.14 14.03
C LYS A 135 20.62 6.28 14.01
N ARG A 136 20.10 7.46 13.69
CA ARG A 136 18.66 7.71 13.60
C ARG A 136 18.03 6.93 12.45
N ALA A 137 18.69 6.83 11.28
CA ALA A 137 18.25 6.01 10.16
C ALA A 137 18.14 4.53 10.54
N VAL A 138 19.12 3.96 11.23
CA VAL A 138 19.09 2.58 11.73
C VAL A 138 17.94 2.36 12.71
N THR A 139 17.77 3.26 13.67
CA THR A 139 16.64 3.17 14.63
C THR A 139 15.28 3.23 13.92
N SER A 140 15.12 4.15 12.97
CA SER A 140 13.88 4.27 12.18
C SER A 140 13.64 3.03 11.31
N SER A 141 14.69 2.47 10.72
CA SER A 141 14.61 1.22 9.92
C SER A 141 14.18 0.02 10.78
N SER A 142 14.74 -0.10 11.99
CA SER A 142 14.34 -1.15 12.94
C SER A 142 12.87 -1.02 13.34
N TYR A 143 12.38 0.21 13.55
CA TYR A 143 10.98 0.47 13.86
C TYR A 143 10.07 0.13 12.68
N THR A 144 10.41 0.58 11.47
CA THR A 144 9.68 0.25 10.23
C THR A 144 9.61 -1.26 10.00
N THR A 145 10.70 -1.98 10.26
CA THR A 145 10.76 -3.45 10.14
C THR A 145 9.87 -4.13 11.16
N ALA A 146 9.87 -3.66 12.42
CA ALA A 146 8.98 -4.20 13.46
C ALA A 146 7.50 -4.04 13.06
N ILE A 147 7.11 -2.89 12.52
CA ILE A 147 5.74 -2.66 12.01
C ILE A 147 5.41 -3.62 10.87
N LYS A 148 6.28 -3.75 9.87
CA LYS A 148 6.08 -4.65 8.72
C LYS A 148 5.89 -6.10 9.17
N ASN A 149 6.71 -6.57 10.09
CA ASN A 149 6.63 -7.93 10.63
C ASN A 149 5.33 -8.16 11.42
N ALA A 150 4.93 -7.20 12.24
CA ALA A 150 3.68 -7.26 12.98
C ALA A 150 2.45 -7.29 12.06
N ILE A 151 2.44 -6.49 10.99
CA ILE A 151 1.39 -6.52 9.95
C ILE A 151 1.37 -7.88 9.23
N ALA A 152 2.53 -8.41 8.85
CA ALA A 152 2.61 -9.72 8.18
C ALA A 152 2.04 -10.85 9.05
N GLN A 153 2.39 -10.87 10.35
CA GLN A 153 1.83 -11.84 11.29
C GLN A 153 0.32 -11.65 11.52
N ALA A 154 -0.14 -10.39 11.57
CA ALA A 154 -1.56 -10.09 11.71
C ALA A 154 -2.38 -10.59 10.51
N ASN A 155 -1.86 -10.47 9.30
CA ASN A 155 -2.51 -10.96 8.08
C ASN A 155 -2.64 -12.51 8.00
N LEU A 156 -1.93 -13.25 8.85
CA LEU A 156 -2.11 -14.70 8.99
C LEU A 156 -3.29 -15.07 9.90
N LYS A 157 -3.79 -14.13 10.71
CA LYS A 157 -4.87 -14.40 11.66
C LYS A 157 -6.18 -14.59 10.92
N GLY A 158 -6.85 -15.71 11.18
CA GLY A 158 -8.20 -15.96 10.70
C GLY A 158 -9.23 -15.15 11.48
N VAL A 159 -10.20 -14.59 10.77
CA VAL A 159 -11.37 -13.93 11.36
C VAL A 159 -12.64 -14.58 10.82
N GLN A 160 -13.59 -14.86 11.70
CA GLN A 160 -14.88 -15.44 11.30
C GLN A 160 -15.71 -14.39 10.57
N VAL A 161 -16.16 -14.71 9.36
CA VAL A 161 -17.08 -13.91 8.56
C VAL A 161 -18.37 -14.69 8.28
N GLY A 162 -19.48 -13.99 8.14
CA GLY A 162 -20.79 -14.56 7.87
C GLY A 162 -21.90 -13.83 8.60
N ASN A 163 -23.15 -14.30 8.47
CA ASN A 163 -24.35 -13.65 8.95
C ASN A 163 -24.34 -13.33 10.47
N LYS A 164 -23.58 -14.09 11.28
CA LYS A 164 -23.48 -13.87 12.73
C LYS A 164 -22.51 -12.75 13.11
N THR A 165 -21.64 -12.33 12.20
CA THR A 165 -20.60 -11.32 12.46
C THR A 165 -20.94 -9.96 11.88
N GLY A 166 -22.13 -9.80 11.28
CA GLY A 166 -22.58 -8.53 10.70
C GLY A 166 -22.02 -8.23 9.32
N PHE A 167 -21.18 -9.13 8.74
CA PHE A 167 -20.74 -9.01 7.37
C PHE A 167 -21.10 -10.29 6.59
N PRO A 168 -22.24 -10.30 5.86
CA PRO A 168 -22.60 -11.42 5.02
C PRO A 168 -21.60 -11.51 3.86
N VAL A 169 -20.93 -12.65 3.74
CA VAL A 169 -19.99 -12.93 2.64
C VAL A 169 -20.47 -14.16 1.91
N ASP A 170 -20.61 -14.02 0.60
CA ASP A 170 -20.78 -15.15 -0.27
C ASP A 170 -19.44 -15.93 -0.36
N PRO A 171 -19.40 -17.22 -0.06
CA PRO A 171 -18.19 -18.03 -0.19
C PRO A 171 -17.56 -17.98 -1.59
N GLU A 172 -18.35 -17.79 -2.64
CA GLU A 172 -17.86 -17.68 -4.02
C GLU A 172 -17.02 -16.42 -4.27
N LEU A 173 -17.15 -15.40 -3.43
CA LEU A 173 -16.33 -14.18 -3.54
C LEU A 173 -14.84 -14.43 -3.26
N LEU A 174 -14.53 -15.49 -2.52
CA LEU A 174 -13.16 -15.84 -2.11
C LEU A 174 -12.56 -17.00 -2.92
N ALA A 175 -13.38 -17.69 -3.68
CA ALA A 175 -12.94 -18.72 -4.61
C ALA A 175 -12.28 -18.09 -5.84
#